data_2a2fdcfb5a05c23f62c68614b5447eab
#
_entry.id   2a2fdcfb5a05c23f62c68614b5447eab
#
_cell.length_a   1.000
_cell.length_b   1.000
_cell.length_c   1.000
_cell.angle_alpha   90.00
_cell.angle_beta   90.00
_cell.angle_gamma   90.00
#
_symmetry.space_group_name_H-M   'P 1'
#
loop_
_entity.id
_entity.type
_entity.pdbx_description
1 polymer ?
#
loop_
_entity_poly.entity_id
_entity_poly.type
_entity_poly.pdbx_seq_one_letter_code
_entity_poly.pdbx_strand_id
1 'polypeptide(L)'
;MIYEGRNTNEISFPIGGIGTGSIGLAGNGRLIDWEIQNKPNKGSSNGFSNFAIKAEDGNNLLDARILNGDFHAPYIGDLNGNKFNNYGFGPKRENLSGFPHFKNIRFDGSYPFACINFVDSTFPAEVELNAFNPFIPLNDKDSSLPAFF
;
A
#
# COMPACT_ATOMS: atom_id res chain seq x y z
N MET A 1 -5.39 -15.76 -2.81
CA MET A 1 -4.10 -16.29 -2.26
C MET A 1 -3.70 -15.39 -1.12
N ILE A 2 -3.39 -15.99 0.04
CA ILE A 2 -3.15 -15.24 1.29
C ILE A 2 -1.66 -15.12 1.55
N TYR A 3 -1.22 -13.91 1.90
CA TYR A 3 0.15 -13.56 2.22
C TYR A 3 0.19 -12.87 3.59
N GLU A 4 1.17 -13.22 4.40
CA GLU A 4 1.37 -12.69 5.75
C GLU A 4 2.87 -12.52 6.04
N GLY A 5 3.20 -11.65 7.01
CA GLY A 5 4.57 -11.39 7.43
C GLY A 5 5.46 -10.97 6.25
N ARG A 6 6.67 -11.52 6.17
CA ARG A 6 7.63 -11.16 5.13
C ARG A 6 7.16 -11.40 3.70
N ASN A 7 6.17 -12.27 3.51
CA ASN A 7 5.63 -12.57 2.17
C ASN A 7 4.83 -11.40 1.58
N THR A 8 4.53 -10.38 2.37
CA THR A 8 3.88 -9.15 1.89
C THR A 8 4.88 -8.12 1.33
N ASN A 9 6.19 -8.29 1.55
CA ASN A 9 7.19 -7.28 1.22
C ASN A 9 7.30 -6.98 -0.29
N GLU A 10 7.08 -7.99 -1.14
CA GLU A 10 7.30 -7.89 -2.59
C GLU A 10 5.97 -7.73 -3.37
N ILE A 11 4.85 -7.55 -2.68
CA ILE A 11 3.57 -7.38 -3.34
C ILE A 11 3.42 -5.96 -3.84
N SER A 12 3.02 -5.84 -5.10
CA SER A 12 2.52 -4.62 -5.70
C SER A 12 1.30 -4.96 -6.56
N PHE A 13 0.11 -4.79 -5.98
CA PHE A 13 -1.14 -5.03 -6.70
C PHE A 13 -1.51 -3.79 -7.52
N PRO A 14 -1.70 -3.89 -8.85
CA PRO A 14 -1.93 -2.72 -9.68
C PRO A 14 -3.34 -2.17 -9.51
N ILE A 15 -3.44 -0.87 -9.21
CA ILE A 15 -4.67 -0.09 -9.18
C ILE A 15 -4.63 0.88 -10.36
N GLY A 16 -5.73 1.02 -11.06
CA GLY A 16 -5.84 1.88 -12.25
C GLY A 16 -5.76 1.11 -13.55
N GLY A 17 -6.10 1.77 -14.64
CA GLY A 17 -6.34 1.17 -15.94
C GLY A 17 -5.18 1.27 -16.91
N ILE A 18 -5.33 0.58 -18.02
CA ILE A 18 -4.41 0.68 -19.16
C ILE A 18 -4.48 2.07 -19.79
N GLY A 19 -3.33 2.63 -20.14
CA GLY A 19 -3.22 3.94 -20.81
C GLY A 19 -3.21 5.15 -19.85
N THR A 20 -3.85 5.07 -18.71
CA THR A 20 -3.87 6.14 -17.69
C THR A 20 -2.75 6.04 -16.67
N GLY A 21 -2.15 4.88 -16.58
CA GLY A 21 -1.14 4.53 -15.60
C GLY A 21 -1.71 3.83 -14.38
N SER A 22 -0.83 3.19 -13.63
CA SER A 22 -1.20 2.43 -12.44
C SER A 22 -0.46 2.92 -11.20
N ILE A 23 -1.02 2.60 -10.06
CA ILE A 23 -0.41 2.74 -8.75
C ILE A 23 -0.38 1.36 -8.12
N GLY A 24 0.72 0.97 -7.50
CA GLY A 24 0.83 -0.30 -6.80
C GLY A 24 0.29 -0.20 -5.38
N LEU A 25 -0.66 -1.06 -5.01
CA LEU A 25 -0.98 -1.29 -3.60
C LEU A 25 -0.02 -2.35 -3.06
N ALA A 26 0.89 -1.91 -2.20
CA ALA A 26 1.85 -2.81 -1.57
C ALA A 26 1.16 -3.77 -0.61
N GLY A 27 1.76 -4.94 -0.40
CA GLY A 27 1.20 -5.93 0.51
C GLY A 27 1.06 -5.48 1.96
N ASN A 28 1.73 -4.41 2.35
CA ASN A 28 1.58 -3.79 3.66
C ASN A 28 0.65 -2.56 3.69
N GLY A 29 -0.07 -2.27 2.60
CA GLY A 29 -1.05 -1.18 2.53
C GLY A 29 -0.53 0.14 1.98
N ARG A 30 0.77 0.27 1.68
CA ARG A 30 1.32 1.51 1.09
C ARG A 30 0.94 1.65 -0.38
N LEU A 31 0.94 2.89 -0.86
CA LEU A 31 0.86 3.20 -2.27
C LEU A 31 2.27 3.39 -2.84
N ILE A 32 2.64 2.53 -3.78
CA ILE A 32 3.96 2.47 -4.42
C ILE A 32 3.82 2.43 -5.94
N ASP A 33 4.95 2.40 -6.65
CA ASP A 33 4.96 2.22 -8.11
C ASP A 33 4.02 3.19 -8.82
N TRP A 34 4.22 4.49 -8.60
CA TRP A 34 3.41 5.53 -9.22
C TRP A 34 3.76 5.71 -10.70
N GLU A 35 3.25 4.82 -11.53
CA GLU A 35 3.50 4.78 -12.97
C GLU A 35 2.40 5.53 -13.75
N ILE A 36 2.27 6.80 -13.46
CA ILE A 36 1.23 7.67 -14.04
C ILE A 36 1.57 8.00 -15.50
N GLN A 37 0.54 8.03 -16.35
CA GLN A 37 0.65 8.27 -17.79
C GLN A 37 1.63 7.30 -18.46
N ASN A 38 1.60 6.03 -18.07
CA ASN A 38 2.46 4.96 -18.60
C ASN A 38 3.97 5.26 -18.55
N LYS A 39 4.41 6.06 -17.60
CA LYS A 39 5.84 6.29 -17.36
C LYS A 39 6.35 5.27 -16.34
N PRO A 40 7.30 4.42 -16.72
CA PRO A 40 7.90 3.47 -15.78
C PRO A 40 8.49 4.18 -14.56
N ASN A 41 8.08 3.77 -13.38
CA ASN A 41 8.53 4.37 -12.11
C ASN A 41 8.49 3.39 -10.94
N LYS A 42 8.95 2.17 -11.18
CA LYS A 42 9.00 1.10 -10.16
C LYS A 42 9.81 1.51 -8.94
N GLY A 43 9.34 1.10 -7.77
CA GLY A 43 9.95 1.46 -6.49
C GLY A 43 9.70 2.90 -6.04
N SER A 44 8.92 3.67 -6.80
CA SER A 44 8.58 5.04 -6.41
C SER A 44 7.56 5.08 -5.28
N SER A 45 7.61 6.16 -4.54
CA SER A 45 6.55 6.60 -3.62
C SER A 45 6.15 8.03 -4.01
N ASN A 46 4.97 8.46 -3.63
CA ASN A 46 4.53 9.84 -3.81
C ASN A 46 4.46 10.53 -2.45
N GLY A 47 5.62 10.77 -1.87
CA GLY A 47 5.77 11.38 -0.55
C GLY A 47 4.99 10.61 0.53
N PHE A 48 4.13 11.32 1.24
CA PHE A 48 3.33 10.78 2.34
C PHE A 48 1.92 10.30 1.92
N SER A 49 1.78 9.79 0.70
CA SER A 49 0.51 9.27 0.21
C SER A 49 0.18 7.93 0.87
N ASN A 50 -0.71 7.97 1.83
CA ASN A 50 -1.19 6.82 2.59
C ASN A 50 -2.67 6.99 2.92
N PHE A 51 -3.35 5.87 3.12
CA PHE A 51 -4.65 5.86 3.77
C PHE A 51 -4.48 5.98 5.28
N ALA A 52 -5.44 6.59 5.94
CA ALA A 52 -5.49 6.68 7.38
C ALA A 52 -6.92 6.48 7.89
N ILE A 53 -7.03 6.03 9.11
CA ILE A 53 -8.31 5.83 9.81
C ILE A 53 -8.24 6.42 11.20
N LYS A 54 -9.33 6.96 11.67
CA LYS A 54 -9.53 7.31 13.07
C LYS A 54 -10.78 6.63 13.61
N ALA A 55 -10.75 6.27 14.87
CA ALA A 55 -11.90 5.77 15.62
C ALA A 55 -12.28 6.79 16.69
N GLU A 56 -13.57 7.11 16.77
CA GLU A 56 -14.11 8.09 17.72
C GLU A 56 -15.35 7.53 18.42
N ASP A 57 -15.53 7.91 19.69
CA ASP A 57 -16.77 7.71 20.41
C ASP A 57 -17.34 9.09 20.80
N GLY A 58 -18.37 9.52 20.10
CA GLY A 58 -18.88 10.88 20.16
C GLY A 58 -17.81 11.91 19.78
N ASN A 59 -17.36 12.73 20.73
CA ASN A 59 -16.29 13.71 20.53
C ASN A 59 -14.90 13.24 21.01
N ASN A 60 -14.80 11.99 21.47
CA ASN A 60 -13.56 11.47 22.03
C ASN A 60 -12.83 10.65 20.94
N LEU A 61 -11.59 11.05 20.62
CA LEU A 61 -10.71 10.25 19.78
C LEU A 61 -10.26 9.02 20.58
N LEU A 62 -10.57 7.83 20.06
CA LEU A 62 -10.12 6.56 20.66
C LEU A 62 -8.75 6.16 20.11
N ASP A 63 -8.56 6.22 18.79
CA ASP A 63 -7.30 5.87 18.13
C ASP A 63 -7.25 6.49 16.71
N ALA A 64 -6.03 6.68 16.18
CA ALA A 64 -5.81 7.11 14.81
C ALA A 64 -4.55 6.46 14.25
N ARG A 65 -4.64 5.82 13.08
CA ARG A 65 -3.54 5.09 12.46
C ARG A 65 -3.51 5.29 10.95
N ILE A 66 -2.32 5.15 10.38
CA ILE A 66 -2.19 4.93 8.94
C ILE A 66 -2.53 3.46 8.63
N LEU A 67 -3.13 3.22 7.46
CA LEU A 67 -3.46 1.87 6.99
C LEU A 67 -2.22 1.19 6.40
N ASN A 68 -1.23 1.01 7.24
CA ASN A 68 -0.01 0.28 6.93
C ASN A 68 0.22 -0.82 7.96
N GLY A 69 0.77 -1.94 7.51
CA GLY A 69 1.33 -2.95 8.40
C GLY A 69 2.80 -2.71 8.68
N ASP A 70 3.33 -3.46 9.63
CA ASP A 70 4.76 -3.48 9.96
C ASP A 70 5.63 -3.89 8.78
N PHE A 71 6.87 -3.45 8.82
CA PHE A 71 7.91 -3.95 7.92
C PHE A 71 8.51 -5.23 8.49
N HIS A 72 8.81 -6.16 7.61
CA HIS A 72 9.41 -7.44 7.97
C HIS A 72 10.82 -7.57 7.39
N ALA A 73 11.72 -8.14 8.17
CA ALA A 73 13.08 -8.47 7.70
C ALA A 73 13.03 -9.50 6.53
N PRO A 74 14.01 -9.47 5.59
CA PRO A 74 15.19 -8.61 5.61
C PRO A 74 14.84 -7.17 5.21
N TYR A 75 15.38 -6.21 5.95
CA TYR A 75 15.24 -4.79 5.61
C TYR A 75 16.24 -4.47 4.50
N ILE A 76 15.76 -4.33 3.30
CA ILE A 76 16.57 -3.91 2.16
C ILE A 76 16.57 -2.38 2.18
N GLY A 77 17.74 -1.78 2.31
CA GLY A 77 17.91 -0.33 2.20
C GLY A 77 17.43 0.18 0.84
N ASP A 78 17.30 1.49 0.70
CA ASP A 78 16.88 2.11 -0.54
C ASP A 78 17.82 1.77 -1.70
N LEU A 79 17.45 0.80 -2.54
CA LEU A 79 18.20 0.42 -3.73
C LEU A 79 18.25 1.53 -4.78
N ASN A 80 17.34 2.49 -4.73
CA ASN A 80 17.24 3.64 -5.64
C ASN A 80 17.90 4.90 -5.07
N GLY A 81 18.47 4.83 -3.86
CA GLY A 81 19.17 5.95 -3.26
C GLY A 81 20.42 6.36 -4.04
N ASN A 82 20.71 7.66 -4.08
CA ASN A 82 21.95 8.16 -4.64
C ASN A 82 23.14 7.56 -3.88
N LYS A 83 24.13 7.03 -4.60
CA LYS A 83 25.35 6.40 -4.03
C LYS A 83 26.13 7.27 -3.05
N PHE A 84 25.85 8.57 -3.02
CA PHE A 84 26.51 9.54 -2.16
C PHE A 84 25.73 9.90 -0.90
N ASN A 85 24.48 9.49 -0.80
CA ASN A 85 23.65 9.66 0.39
C ASN A 85 23.69 8.39 1.21
N ASN A 86 24.07 8.55 2.44
CA ASN A 86 24.27 7.48 3.38
C ASN A 86 23.07 6.51 3.42
N TYR A 87 23.36 5.25 3.13
CA TYR A 87 22.37 4.19 3.11
C TYR A 87 22.20 3.64 4.51
N GLY A 88 21.22 4.17 5.25
CA GLY A 88 20.77 3.50 6.44
C GLY A 88 20.09 2.18 6.07
N PHE A 89 20.23 1.18 6.91
CA PHE A 89 19.36 0.00 6.86
C PHE A 89 18.00 0.41 7.42
N GLY A 90 16.95 0.21 6.65
CA GLY A 90 15.60 0.48 7.12
C GLY A 90 14.69 1.11 6.06
N PRO A 91 13.42 1.27 6.37
CA PRO A 91 12.46 1.87 5.46
C PRO A 91 12.76 3.35 5.23
N LYS A 92 12.42 3.83 4.04
CA LYS A 92 12.51 5.25 3.71
C LYS A 92 11.60 6.07 4.63
N ARG A 93 11.95 7.36 4.83
CA ARG A 93 11.11 8.31 5.58
C ARG A 93 9.69 8.39 5.06
N GLU A 94 9.51 8.35 3.76
CA GLU A 94 8.22 8.42 3.08
C GLU A 94 7.33 7.23 3.39
N ASN A 95 7.88 6.18 3.96
CA ASN A 95 7.10 5.01 4.36
C ASN A 95 6.26 5.23 5.63
N LEU A 96 6.38 6.38 6.28
CA LEU A 96 5.65 6.73 7.51
C LEU A 96 5.81 5.71 8.66
N SER A 97 6.93 4.99 8.68
CA SER A 97 7.17 3.91 9.67
C SER A 97 7.19 4.38 11.13
N GLY A 98 7.34 5.68 11.37
CA GLY A 98 7.27 6.28 12.69
C GLY A 98 5.86 6.69 13.13
N PHE A 99 4.85 6.53 12.28
CA PHE A 99 3.46 6.84 12.61
C PHE A 99 2.76 5.63 13.23
N PRO A 100 1.73 5.82 14.05
CA PRO A 100 0.87 4.75 14.51
C PRO A 100 0.31 3.97 13.31
N HIS A 101 0.50 2.66 13.30
CA HIS A 101 0.10 1.75 12.24
C HIS A 101 -0.36 0.41 12.82
N PHE A 102 -0.75 -0.53 11.97
CA PHE A 102 -1.22 -1.84 12.39
C PHE A 102 -0.06 -2.83 12.49
N LYS A 103 -0.06 -3.62 13.55
CA LYS A 103 1.03 -4.56 13.83
C LYS A 103 1.08 -5.72 12.83
N ASN A 104 -0.08 -6.26 12.51
CA ASN A 104 -0.18 -7.40 11.60
C ASN A 104 -1.14 -7.09 10.46
N ILE A 105 -0.84 -7.66 9.32
CA ILE A 105 -1.68 -7.57 8.13
C ILE A 105 -1.79 -8.94 7.48
N ARG A 106 -2.90 -9.13 6.78
CA ARG A 106 -3.16 -10.27 5.93
C ARG A 106 -3.61 -9.76 4.57
N PHE A 107 -2.81 -10.01 3.55
CA PHE A 107 -3.13 -9.63 2.18
C PHE A 107 -3.75 -10.83 1.45
N ASP A 108 -4.96 -10.69 0.94
CA ASP A 108 -5.57 -11.67 0.04
C ASP A 108 -5.64 -11.09 -1.37
N GLY A 109 -4.84 -11.68 -2.27
CA GLY A 109 -4.79 -11.31 -3.68
C GLY A 109 -5.49 -12.33 -4.56
N SER A 110 -6.61 -11.94 -5.14
CA SER A 110 -7.39 -12.72 -6.11
C SER A 110 -7.81 -11.81 -7.26
N TYR A 111 -6.87 -11.62 -8.22
CA TYR A 111 -7.11 -10.71 -9.36
C TYR A 111 -8.49 -10.94 -9.98
N PRO A 112 -9.29 -9.89 -10.24
CA PRO A 112 -8.95 -8.47 -10.20
C PRO A 112 -9.13 -7.81 -8.83
N PHE A 113 -9.29 -8.53 -7.76
CA PHE A 113 -9.52 -8.01 -6.41
C PHE A 113 -8.33 -8.24 -5.49
N ALA A 114 -8.16 -7.35 -4.54
CA ALA A 114 -7.27 -7.51 -3.41
C ALA A 114 -7.95 -7.00 -2.14
N CYS A 115 -7.72 -7.69 -1.03
CA CYS A 115 -8.20 -7.29 0.29
C CYS A 115 -7.04 -7.32 1.28
N ILE A 116 -6.89 -6.26 2.06
CA ILE A 116 -5.94 -6.18 3.16
C ILE A 116 -6.73 -6.10 4.45
N ASN A 117 -6.58 -7.11 5.31
CA ASN A 117 -7.10 -7.09 6.66
C ASN A 117 -6.03 -6.58 7.61
N PHE A 118 -6.32 -5.53 8.35
CA PHE A 118 -5.43 -4.95 9.35
C PHE A 118 -5.77 -5.54 10.71
N VAL A 119 -4.85 -6.32 11.28
CA VAL A 119 -5.09 -7.12 12.49
C VAL A 119 -4.33 -6.54 13.66
N ASP A 120 -5.03 -5.88 14.57
CA ASP A 120 -4.47 -5.37 15.81
C ASP A 120 -5.55 -5.30 16.90
N SER A 121 -5.39 -6.08 17.96
CA SER A 121 -6.36 -6.16 19.05
C SER A 121 -6.48 -4.88 19.88
N THR A 122 -5.57 -3.92 19.69
CA THR A 122 -5.61 -2.64 20.39
C THR A 122 -6.42 -1.58 19.64
N PHE A 123 -6.73 -1.78 18.37
CA PHE A 123 -7.61 -0.90 17.63
C PHE A 123 -9.09 -1.28 17.87
N PRO A 124 -10.00 -0.32 18.09
CA PRO A 124 -11.36 -0.61 18.56
C PRO A 124 -12.32 -1.16 17.50
N ALA A 125 -11.86 -1.42 16.27
CA ALA A 125 -12.67 -1.92 15.17
C ALA A 125 -11.87 -2.87 14.28
N GLU A 126 -12.59 -3.72 13.53
CA GLU A 126 -11.99 -4.46 12.40
C GLU A 126 -11.84 -3.54 11.19
N VAL A 127 -10.71 -3.63 10.50
CA VAL A 127 -10.37 -2.73 9.39
C VAL A 127 -9.96 -3.54 8.18
N GLU A 128 -10.62 -3.27 7.07
CA GLU A 128 -10.30 -3.84 5.76
C GLU A 128 -10.05 -2.73 4.73
N LEU A 129 -9.10 -2.94 3.85
CA LEU A 129 -8.89 -2.15 2.63
C LEU A 129 -9.14 -3.03 1.42
N ASN A 130 -10.19 -2.73 0.67
CA ASN A 130 -10.54 -3.45 -0.53
C ASN A 130 -10.10 -2.66 -1.76
N ALA A 131 -9.45 -3.33 -2.70
CA ALA A 131 -8.99 -2.77 -3.96
C ALA A 131 -9.37 -3.66 -5.14
N PHE A 132 -9.49 -3.05 -6.31
CA PHE A 132 -9.72 -3.79 -7.55
C PHE A 132 -8.98 -3.15 -8.72
N ASN A 133 -8.70 -3.97 -9.73
CA ASN A 133 -8.17 -3.51 -11.01
C ASN A 133 -9.31 -3.49 -12.04
N PRO A 134 -9.52 -2.38 -12.79
CA PRO A 134 -10.64 -2.26 -13.73
C PRO A 134 -10.41 -2.99 -15.06
N PHE A 135 -9.36 -3.78 -15.21
CA PHE A 135 -9.03 -4.46 -16.46
C PHE A 135 -10.10 -5.48 -16.86
N ILE A 136 -10.67 -5.30 -18.04
CA ILE A 136 -11.61 -6.21 -18.69
C ILE A 136 -11.03 -6.60 -20.05
N PRO A 137 -10.70 -7.88 -20.30
CA PRO A 137 -10.18 -8.32 -21.59
C PRO A 137 -11.06 -7.88 -22.75
N LEU A 138 -10.46 -7.33 -23.81
CA LEU A 138 -11.12 -6.84 -25.02
C LEU A 138 -12.06 -5.64 -24.82
N ASN A 139 -12.03 -4.99 -23.69
CA ASN A 139 -12.77 -3.76 -23.40
C ASN A 139 -11.79 -2.66 -22.97
N ASP A 140 -11.25 -1.94 -23.92
CA ASP A 140 -10.28 -0.87 -23.69
C ASP A 140 -10.90 0.35 -23.02
N LYS A 141 -12.15 0.66 -23.29
CA LYS A 141 -12.86 1.80 -22.71
C LYS A 141 -12.96 1.70 -21.19
N ASP A 142 -13.51 0.62 -20.67
CA ASP A 142 -13.70 0.45 -19.24
C ASP A 142 -12.38 0.08 -18.54
N SER A 143 -11.48 -0.62 -19.24
CA SER A 143 -10.14 -0.91 -18.74
C SER A 143 -9.24 0.32 -18.64
N SER A 144 -9.62 1.46 -19.19
CA SER A 144 -8.82 2.71 -19.16
C SER A 144 -9.25 3.66 -18.04
N LEU A 145 -10.08 3.22 -17.11
CA LEU A 145 -10.43 4.02 -15.94
C LEU A 145 -9.17 4.30 -15.10
N PRO A 146 -8.93 5.56 -14.70
CA PRO A 146 -7.80 5.88 -13.85
C PRO A 146 -7.96 5.26 -12.46
N ALA A 147 -6.86 5.19 -11.70
CA ALA A 147 -6.94 4.86 -10.29
C ALA A 147 -7.80 5.91 -9.55
N PHE A 148 -8.69 5.45 -8.71
CA PHE A 148 -9.52 6.29 -7.84
C PHE A 148 -9.60 5.64 -6.43
N PHE A 149 -9.86 6.48 -5.42
CA PHE A 149 -9.87 6.09 -4.01
C PHE A 149 -11.12 6.60 -3.32
#